data_dddd272cc9b31314a3f6f39bc1a4e833
#
_entry.id   dddd272cc9b31314a3f6f39bc1a4e833
#
_cell.length_a   1.000
_cell.length_b   1.000
_cell.length_c   1.000
_cell.angle_alpha   90.00
_cell.angle_beta   90.00
_cell.angle_gamma   90.00
#
_symmetry.space_group_name_H-M   'P 1'
#
loop_
_entity.id
_entity.type
_entity.pdbx_description
1 polymer ?
#
loop_
_entity_poly.entity_id
_entity_poly.type
_entity_poly.pdbx_seq_one_letter_code
_entity_poly.pdbx_strand_id
1 'polypeptide(L)'
;DTQALERSPLADMRLVQRTRTLGTILQNIVNVMLVVIAIVLVVNHLAPTLLGSLTLLTAAVGAGLGFGAQNIVKDVLNGMFIVAEDQIGIGDVVDLGLASGVVEYVSVRITQVRDVNGTLWYVRNGEVLRIGNMSQGWARAIIDLGVPVDADLEKVEQIMLDTAQALAKDPKWRTRIIEKPELWLSLIHISEPTRLLSI
;
A
#
# COMPACT_ATOMS: atom_id res chain seq x y z
N ASP A 1 -21.01 -8.51 10.07
CA ASP A 1 -22.04 -7.81 9.26
C ASP A 1 -21.50 -7.06 8.03
N THR A 2 -20.30 -7.36 7.58
CA THR A 2 -19.75 -6.84 6.32
C THR A 2 -20.57 -7.29 5.10
N GLN A 3 -21.16 -8.47 5.13
CA GLN A 3 -22.05 -8.96 4.06
C GLN A 3 -23.37 -8.17 3.92
N ALA A 4 -23.83 -7.51 4.97
CA ALA A 4 -25.04 -6.69 4.90
C ALA A 4 -24.77 -5.33 4.24
N LEU A 5 -23.55 -4.79 4.35
CA LEU A 5 -23.14 -3.56 3.67
C LEU A 5 -22.90 -3.77 2.17
N GLU A 6 -22.47 -4.97 1.77
CA GLU A 6 -22.29 -5.33 0.36
C GLU A 6 -23.64 -5.49 -0.40
N ARG A 7 -24.73 -5.75 0.31
CA ARG A 7 -26.08 -5.91 -0.26
C ARG A 7 -26.92 -4.63 -0.26
N SER A 8 -26.30 -3.47 0.01
CA SER A 8 -27.06 -2.22 -0.01
C SER A 8 -27.47 -1.85 -1.45
N PRO A 9 -28.69 -1.36 -1.68
CA PRO A 9 -29.13 -0.90 -3.01
C PRO A 9 -28.21 0.15 -3.63
N LEU A 10 -27.46 0.87 -2.79
CA LEU A 10 -26.45 1.84 -3.21
C LEU A 10 -25.20 1.18 -3.80
N ALA A 11 -24.84 -0.03 -3.36
CA ALA A 11 -23.70 -0.78 -3.93
C ALA A 11 -24.01 -1.23 -5.36
N ASP A 12 -25.19 -1.74 -5.61
CA ASP A 12 -25.63 -2.16 -6.93
C ASP A 12 -25.72 -0.99 -7.91
N MET A 13 -26.26 0.15 -7.47
CA MET A 13 -26.30 1.38 -8.28
C MET A 13 -24.89 1.87 -8.64
N ARG A 14 -23.94 1.82 -7.72
CA ARG A 14 -22.55 2.20 -7.96
C ARG A 14 -21.86 1.26 -8.96
N LEU A 15 -22.12 -0.04 -8.89
CA LEU A 15 -21.57 -1.01 -9.84
C LEU A 15 -22.07 -0.76 -11.25
N VAL A 16 -23.40 -0.57 -11.44
CA VAL A 16 -24.00 -0.29 -12.75
C VAL A 16 -23.47 1.02 -13.32
N GLN A 17 -23.44 2.09 -12.54
CA GLN A 17 -22.90 3.38 -12.97
C GLN A 17 -21.44 3.28 -13.37
N ARG A 18 -20.62 2.61 -12.55
CA ARG A 18 -19.17 2.40 -12.80
C ARG A 18 -18.95 1.62 -14.10
N THR A 19 -19.68 0.53 -14.30
CA THR A 19 -19.56 -0.29 -15.50
C THR A 19 -19.95 0.49 -16.76
N ARG A 20 -21.03 1.27 -16.69
CA ARG A 20 -21.49 2.11 -17.80
C ARG A 20 -20.46 3.19 -18.14
N THR A 21 -19.94 3.88 -17.13
CA THR A 21 -18.91 4.93 -17.34
C THR A 21 -17.64 4.36 -17.95
N LEU A 22 -17.16 3.23 -17.43
CA LEU A 22 -15.96 2.55 -17.97
C LEU A 22 -16.20 2.08 -19.42
N GLY A 23 -17.38 1.52 -19.72
CA GLY A 23 -17.74 1.13 -21.08
C GLY A 23 -17.73 2.32 -22.05
N THR A 24 -18.31 3.46 -21.65
CA THR A 24 -18.33 4.68 -22.47
C THR A 24 -16.92 5.22 -22.71
N ILE A 25 -16.07 5.27 -21.67
CA ILE A 25 -14.68 5.73 -21.80
C ILE A 25 -13.92 4.81 -22.76
N LEU A 26 -14.02 3.49 -22.60
CA LEU A 26 -13.34 2.54 -23.45
C LEU A 26 -13.80 2.64 -24.91
N GLN A 27 -15.10 2.78 -25.13
CA GLN A 27 -15.67 2.97 -26.46
C GLN A 27 -15.15 4.25 -27.11
N ASN A 28 -15.07 5.35 -26.39
CA ASN A 28 -14.52 6.60 -26.89
C ASN A 28 -13.04 6.49 -27.28
N ILE A 29 -12.23 5.79 -26.44
CA ILE A 29 -10.82 5.52 -26.74
C ILE A 29 -10.70 4.71 -28.04
N VAL A 30 -11.49 3.64 -28.17
CA VAL A 30 -11.48 2.79 -29.37
C VAL A 30 -11.93 3.59 -30.61
N ASN A 31 -12.97 4.40 -30.50
CA ASN A 31 -13.44 5.23 -31.60
C ASN A 31 -12.38 6.23 -32.04
N VAL A 32 -11.72 6.92 -31.11
CA VAL A 32 -10.62 7.86 -31.44
C VAL A 32 -9.48 7.11 -32.14
N MET A 33 -9.10 5.92 -31.62
CA MET A 33 -8.04 5.11 -32.26
C MET A 33 -8.41 4.70 -33.68
N LEU A 34 -9.65 4.26 -33.91
CA LEU A 34 -10.13 3.89 -35.25
C LEU A 34 -10.15 5.07 -36.21
N VAL A 35 -10.56 6.25 -35.75
CA VAL A 35 -10.53 7.49 -36.55
C VAL A 35 -9.10 7.84 -36.93
N VAL A 36 -8.15 7.78 -36.00
CA VAL A 36 -6.74 8.07 -36.28
C VAL A 36 -6.19 7.08 -37.31
N ILE A 37 -6.43 5.78 -37.13
CA ILE A 37 -6.01 4.74 -38.09
C ILE A 37 -6.62 5.02 -39.47
N ALA A 38 -7.91 5.32 -39.54
CA ALA A 38 -8.58 5.62 -40.81
C ALA A 38 -7.95 6.83 -41.51
N ILE A 39 -7.65 7.93 -40.76
CA ILE A 39 -6.98 9.08 -41.31
C ILE A 39 -5.60 8.72 -41.86
N VAL A 40 -4.80 7.94 -41.11
CA VAL A 40 -3.47 7.51 -41.57
C VAL A 40 -3.56 6.67 -42.84
N LEU A 41 -4.51 5.74 -42.93
CA LEU A 41 -4.72 4.94 -44.12
C LEU A 41 -5.14 5.76 -45.34
N VAL A 42 -6.04 6.73 -45.17
CA VAL A 42 -6.48 7.64 -46.24
C VAL A 42 -5.31 8.51 -46.74
N VAL A 43 -4.52 9.09 -45.82
CA VAL A 43 -3.35 9.89 -46.16
C VAL A 43 -2.29 9.07 -46.89
N ASN A 44 -2.06 7.83 -46.40
CA ASN A 44 -1.13 6.91 -47.06
C ASN A 44 -1.53 6.60 -48.52
N HIS A 45 -2.84 6.44 -48.77
CA HIS A 45 -3.35 6.13 -50.10
C HIS A 45 -3.35 7.34 -51.05
N LEU A 46 -3.75 8.52 -50.55
CA LEU A 46 -3.92 9.70 -51.37
C LEU A 46 -2.64 10.56 -51.54
N ALA A 47 -1.78 10.56 -50.54
CA ALA A 47 -0.60 11.41 -50.49
C ALA A 47 0.57 10.73 -49.74
N PRO A 48 1.18 9.69 -50.31
CA PRO A 48 2.22 8.92 -49.65
C PRO A 48 3.46 9.74 -49.29
N THR A 49 3.72 10.83 -50.04
CA THR A 49 4.84 11.74 -49.78
C THR A 49 4.69 12.55 -48.50
N LEU A 50 3.48 12.74 -48.00
CA LEU A 50 3.22 13.42 -46.73
C LEU A 50 3.55 12.59 -45.51
N LEU A 51 3.66 11.28 -45.65
CA LEU A 51 3.94 10.38 -44.54
C LEU A 51 5.27 10.66 -43.83
N GLY A 52 6.30 11.10 -44.60
CA GLY A 52 7.58 11.48 -44.03
C GLY A 52 7.45 12.63 -43.03
N SER A 53 6.65 13.62 -43.36
CA SER A 53 6.39 14.78 -42.49
C SER A 53 5.53 14.39 -41.26
N LEU A 54 4.59 13.48 -41.46
CA LEU A 54 3.72 12.98 -40.38
C LEU A 54 4.45 12.07 -39.38
N THR A 55 5.55 11.44 -39.79
CA THR A 55 6.33 10.57 -38.91
C THR A 55 6.86 11.32 -37.71
N LEU A 56 7.40 12.53 -37.90
CA LEU A 56 7.91 13.35 -36.80
C LEU A 56 6.78 13.75 -35.83
N LEU A 57 5.64 14.16 -36.38
CA LEU A 57 4.47 14.53 -35.57
C LEU A 57 3.95 13.32 -34.76
N THR A 58 3.84 12.17 -35.41
CA THR A 58 3.40 10.94 -34.77
C THR A 58 4.36 10.49 -33.65
N ALA A 59 5.67 10.62 -33.88
CA ALA A 59 6.68 10.34 -32.87
C ALA A 59 6.57 11.30 -31.69
N ALA A 60 6.35 12.58 -31.91
CA ALA A 60 6.15 13.57 -30.85
C ALA A 60 4.88 13.30 -30.02
N VAL A 61 3.76 12.96 -30.67
CA VAL A 61 2.51 12.57 -30.00
C VAL A 61 2.70 11.26 -29.22
N GLY A 62 3.38 10.28 -29.82
CA GLY A 62 3.68 8.99 -29.17
C GLY A 62 4.54 9.17 -27.92
N ALA A 63 5.58 10.02 -28.00
CA ALA A 63 6.40 10.36 -26.84
C ALA A 63 5.57 11.05 -25.74
N GLY A 64 4.73 12.03 -26.12
CA GLY A 64 3.84 12.70 -25.16
C GLY A 64 2.87 11.77 -24.46
N LEU A 65 2.25 10.84 -25.19
CA LEU A 65 1.39 9.81 -24.64
C LEU A 65 2.17 8.85 -23.74
N GLY A 66 3.39 8.47 -24.12
CA GLY A 66 4.27 7.61 -23.32
C GLY A 66 4.64 8.26 -21.98
N PHE A 67 5.04 9.52 -21.98
CA PHE A 67 5.28 10.26 -20.73
C PHE A 67 4.01 10.43 -19.89
N GLY A 68 2.86 10.69 -20.54
CA GLY A 68 1.56 10.75 -19.85
C GLY A 68 1.15 9.44 -19.19
N ALA A 69 1.49 8.30 -19.79
CA ALA A 69 1.18 6.96 -19.28
C ALA A 69 2.24 6.39 -18.32
N GLN A 70 3.39 7.03 -18.16
CA GLN A 70 4.53 6.54 -17.38
C GLN A 70 4.15 6.05 -15.98
N ASN A 71 3.31 6.79 -15.27
CA ASN A 71 2.89 6.43 -13.92
C ASN A 71 2.05 5.15 -13.91
N ILE A 72 1.22 4.92 -14.91
CA ILE A 72 0.41 3.70 -15.02
C ILE A 72 1.32 2.49 -15.23
N VAL A 73 2.30 2.61 -16.12
CA VAL A 73 3.28 1.55 -16.39
C VAL A 73 4.08 1.24 -15.11
N LYS A 74 4.53 2.28 -14.40
CA LYS A 74 5.25 2.14 -13.14
C LYS A 74 4.40 1.44 -12.08
N ASP A 75 3.12 1.82 -11.92
CA ASP A 75 2.20 1.18 -10.99
C ASP A 75 2.05 -0.31 -11.29
N VAL A 76 1.86 -0.67 -12.57
CA VAL A 76 1.66 -2.06 -13.01
C VAL A 76 2.91 -2.90 -12.79
N LEU A 77 4.09 -2.41 -13.18
CA LEU A 77 5.35 -3.14 -13.02
C LEU A 77 5.67 -3.35 -11.55
N ASN A 78 5.57 -2.31 -10.72
CA ASN A 78 5.80 -2.44 -9.29
C ASN A 78 4.81 -3.41 -8.63
N GLY A 79 3.52 -3.33 -8.98
CA GLY A 79 2.52 -4.27 -8.45
C GLY A 79 2.81 -5.73 -8.83
N MET A 80 3.29 -5.95 -10.04
CA MET A 80 3.70 -7.29 -10.48
C MET A 80 4.91 -7.81 -9.68
N PHE A 81 5.94 -6.97 -9.45
CA PHE A 81 7.10 -7.37 -8.66
C PHE A 81 6.76 -7.58 -7.18
N ILE A 82 5.93 -6.74 -6.58
CA ILE A 82 5.44 -6.91 -5.22
C ILE A 82 4.85 -8.31 -5.00
N VAL A 83 4.03 -8.77 -5.96
CA VAL A 83 3.39 -10.10 -5.89
C VAL A 83 4.37 -11.21 -6.27
N ALA A 84 5.18 -11.02 -7.31
CA ALA A 84 6.11 -12.06 -7.80
C ALA A 84 7.24 -12.36 -6.80
N GLU A 85 7.66 -11.36 -6.02
CA GLU A 85 8.71 -11.49 -5.00
C GLU A 85 8.15 -11.76 -3.59
N ASP A 86 6.82 -11.93 -3.46
CA ASP A 86 6.15 -12.17 -2.19
C ASP A 86 6.50 -11.13 -1.10
N GLN A 87 6.60 -9.85 -1.52
CA GLN A 87 6.96 -8.78 -0.59
C GLN A 87 5.83 -8.44 0.37
N ILE A 88 4.57 -8.60 -0.07
CA ILE A 88 3.36 -8.29 0.68
C ILE A 88 2.30 -9.36 0.45
N GLY A 89 1.74 -9.88 1.54
CA GLY A 89 0.57 -10.74 1.56
C GLY A 89 -0.69 -10.05 2.13
N ILE A 90 -1.87 -10.55 1.78
CA ILE A 90 -3.12 -10.10 2.41
C ILE A 90 -3.10 -10.52 3.88
N GLY A 91 -3.34 -9.57 4.77
CA GLY A 91 -3.28 -9.76 6.23
C GLY A 91 -1.94 -9.36 6.85
N ASP A 92 -0.91 -9.06 6.04
CA ASP A 92 0.35 -8.54 6.57
C ASP A 92 0.19 -7.15 7.14
N VAL A 93 0.95 -6.86 8.19
CA VAL A 93 1.13 -5.50 8.71
C VAL A 93 2.33 -4.89 8.01
N VAL A 94 2.09 -3.82 7.27
CA VAL A 94 3.12 -3.20 6.43
C VAL A 94 3.23 -1.69 6.65
N ASP A 95 4.43 -1.17 6.38
CA ASP A 95 4.71 0.26 6.18
C ASP A 95 5.13 0.49 4.73
N LEU A 96 4.32 1.21 3.97
CA LEU A 96 4.58 1.59 2.59
C LEU A 96 5.17 3.01 2.47
N GLY A 97 5.49 3.65 3.59
CA GLY A 97 5.96 5.03 3.67
C GLY A 97 4.83 6.07 3.59
N LEU A 98 3.82 5.84 2.76
CA LEU A 98 2.63 6.69 2.62
C LEU A 98 1.47 6.26 3.52
N ALA A 99 1.43 4.99 3.88
CA ALA A 99 0.43 4.40 4.76
C ALA A 99 1.03 3.20 5.49
N SER A 100 0.63 3.00 6.74
CA SER A 100 1.01 1.85 7.56
C SER A 100 -0.25 1.19 8.10
N GLY A 101 -0.30 -0.14 8.10
CA GLY A 101 -1.44 -0.90 8.60
C GLY A 101 -1.53 -2.30 8.03
N VAL A 102 -2.72 -2.89 8.10
CA VAL A 102 -3.01 -4.23 7.60
C VAL A 102 -3.37 -4.20 6.13
N VAL A 103 -2.75 -5.05 5.34
CA VAL A 103 -3.06 -5.21 3.91
C VAL A 103 -4.38 -5.95 3.75
N GLU A 104 -5.36 -5.31 3.13
CA GLU A 104 -6.66 -5.93 2.83
C GLU A 104 -6.71 -6.49 1.40
N TYR A 105 -6.03 -5.82 0.47
CA TYR A 105 -6.06 -6.23 -0.93
C TYR A 105 -4.81 -5.76 -1.67
N VAL A 106 -4.28 -6.61 -2.53
CA VAL A 106 -3.18 -6.30 -3.45
C VAL A 106 -3.67 -6.46 -4.88
N SER A 107 -3.56 -5.41 -5.67
CA SER A 107 -3.92 -5.39 -7.09
C SER A 107 -2.70 -5.01 -7.93
N VAL A 108 -2.83 -5.19 -9.24
CA VAL A 108 -1.76 -4.85 -10.21
C VAL A 108 -1.33 -3.39 -10.09
N ARG A 109 -2.25 -2.47 -9.80
CA ARG A 109 -1.97 -1.02 -9.77
C ARG A 109 -1.95 -0.42 -8.38
N ILE A 110 -2.75 -0.95 -7.45
CA ILE A 110 -2.92 -0.40 -6.11
C ILE A 110 -2.84 -1.48 -5.04
N THR A 111 -2.34 -1.11 -3.88
CA THR A 111 -2.43 -1.89 -2.63
C THR A 111 -3.35 -1.16 -1.66
N GLN A 112 -4.26 -1.89 -1.02
CA GLN A 112 -5.18 -1.35 -0.02
C GLN A 112 -4.68 -1.72 1.36
N VAL A 113 -4.48 -0.70 2.20
CA VAL A 113 -3.98 -0.84 3.57
C VAL A 113 -4.93 -0.16 4.52
N ARG A 114 -5.35 -0.87 5.58
CA ARG A 114 -6.18 -0.30 6.64
C ARG A 114 -5.32 0.05 7.85
N ASP A 115 -5.36 1.31 8.22
CA ASP A 115 -4.64 1.80 9.39
C ASP A 115 -5.34 1.46 10.70
N VAL A 116 -4.68 1.76 11.82
CA VAL A 116 -5.21 1.54 13.18
C VAL A 116 -6.45 2.37 13.50
N ASN A 117 -6.68 3.46 12.76
CA ASN A 117 -7.86 4.33 12.92
C ASN A 117 -9.05 3.84 12.07
N GLY A 118 -8.86 2.75 11.32
CA GLY A 118 -9.88 2.20 10.44
C GLY A 118 -9.94 2.84 9.06
N THR A 119 -9.02 3.76 8.72
CA THR A 119 -8.96 4.38 7.39
C THR A 119 -8.43 3.39 6.37
N LEU A 120 -9.14 3.23 5.26
CA LEU A 120 -8.68 2.42 4.13
C LEU A 120 -7.91 3.29 3.14
N TRP A 121 -6.61 3.05 3.04
CA TRP A 121 -5.70 3.73 2.13
C TRP A 121 -5.57 2.98 0.81
N TYR A 122 -5.70 3.70 -0.29
CA TYR A 122 -5.46 3.20 -1.65
C TYR A 122 -4.10 3.71 -2.11
N VAL A 123 -3.06 2.93 -1.91
CA VAL A 123 -1.69 3.29 -2.26
C VAL A 123 -1.38 2.81 -3.67
N ARG A 124 -0.93 3.72 -4.55
CA ARG A 124 -0.48 3.33 -5.89
C ARG A 124 0.87 2.62 -5.81
N ASN A 125 0.96 1.44 -6.42
CA ASN A 125 2.17 0.62 -6.33
C ASN A 125 3.41 1.34 -6.88
N GLY A 126 3.24 2.22 -7.87
CA GLY A 126 4.32 3.03 -8.41
C GLY A 126 4.86 4.13 -7.49
N GLU A 127 4.15 4.46 -6.41
CA GLU A 127 4.59 5.43 -5.39
C GLU A 127 5.27 4.74 -4.20
N VAL A 128 5.20 3.43 -4.11
CA VAL A 128 5.87 2.65 -3.08
C VAL A 128 7.35 2.56 -3.41
N LEU A 129 8.17 3.26 -2.63
CA LEU A 129 9.63 3.28 -2.79
C LEU A 129 10.32 2.23 -1.93
N ARG A 130 9.68 1.84 -0.84
CA ARG A 130 10.15 0.83 0.12
C ARG A 130 8.95 0.14 0.74
N ILE A 131 9.15 -1.09 1.15
CA ILE A 131 8.17 -1.89 1.85
C ILE A 131 8.81 -2.36 3.16
N GLY A 132 8.20 -1.99 4.28
CA GLY A 132 8.49 -2.58 5.57
C GLY A 132 7.40 -3.59 5.90
N ASN A 133 7.68 -4.90 5.84
CA ASN A 133 6.75 -5.93 6.25
C ASN A 133 7.05 -6.33 7.70
N MET A 134 6.10 -6.06 8.61
CA MET A 134 6.24 -6.31 10.04
C MET A 134 5.73 -7.70 10.46
N SER A 135 5.15 -8.45 9.52
CA SER A 135 4.56 -9.78 9.77
C SER A 135 5.34 -10.90 9.13
N GLN A 136 6.20 -10.61 8.17
CA GLN A 136 6.92 -11.62 7.41
C GLN A 136 8.07 -12.22 8.22
N GLY A 137 8.05 -13.53 8.37
CA GLY A 137 9.06 -14.29 9.10
C GLY A 137 8.89 -14.19 10.62
N TRP A 138 9.24 -13.06 11.21
CA TRP A 138 9.09 -12.80 12.65
C TRP A 138 8.75 -11.33 12.90
N ALA A 139 8.11 -11.07 14.02
CA ALA A 139 7.76 -9.73 14.47
C ALA A 139 8.34 -9.45 15.85
N ARG A 140 8.73 -8.19 16.11
CA ARG A 140 9.18 -7.76 17.43
C ARG A 140 8.07 -6.98 18.12
N ALA A 141 7.68 -7.41 19.30
CA ALA A 141 6.81 -6.64 20.18
C ALA A 141 7.68 -5.75 21.08
N ILE A 142 7.53 -4.45 20.94
CA ILE A 142 8.17 -3.45 21.82
C ILE A 142 7.05 -2.89 22.69
N ILE A 143 7.25 -2.95 24.01
CA ILE A 143 6.27 -2.47 24.99
C ILE A 143 6.93 -1.38 25.82
N ASP A 144 6.43 -0.17 25.70
CA ASP A 144 6.85 0.95 26.52
C ASP A 144 5.96 1.04 27.77
N LEU A 145 6.58 0.99 28.95
CA LEU A 145 5.86 1.09 30.22
C LEU A 145 6.24 2.38 30.94
N GLY A 146 5.26 3.22 31.21
CA GLY A 146 5.43 4.40 32.03
C GLY A 146 5.60 4.03 33.50
N VAL A 147 6.64 4.52 34.12
CA VAL A 147 6.97 4.27 35.54
C VAL A 147 6.90 5.61 36.32
N PRO A 148 6.33 5.64 37.54
CA PRO A 148 6.36 6.82 38.39
C PRO A 148 7.78 7.29 38.68
N VAL A 149 7.98 8.60 38.79
CA VAL A 149 9.30 9.22 38.97
C VAL A 149 9.99 8.80 40.27
N ASP A 150 9.22 8.46 41.28
CA ASP A 150 9.65 8.02 42.60
C ASP A 150 9.85 6.51 42.73
N ALA A 151 9.63 5.76 41.65
CA ALA A 151 9.80 4.31 41.66
C ALA A 151 11.29 3.90 41.66
N ASP A 152 11.58 2.80 42.32
CA ASP A 152 12.88 2.15 42.27
C ASP A 152 13.06 1.44 40.92
N LEU A 153 13.82 2.09 40.04
CA LEU A 153 13.99 1.64 38.65
C LEU A 153 14.60 0.24 38.58
N GLU A 154 15.61 -0.07 39.39
CA GLU A 154 16.26 -1.38 39.37
C GLU A 154 15.28 -2.51 39.71
N LYS A 155 14.40 -2.26 40.67
CA LYS A 155 13.36 -3.19 41.06
C LYS A 155 12.29 -3.35 39.99
N VAL A 156 11.91 -2.27 39.34
CA VAL A 156 10.92 -2.29 38.23
C VAL A 156 11.49 -3.06 37.04
N GLU A 157 12.73 -2.79 36.67
CA GLU A 157 13.43 -3.48 35.56
C GLU A 157 13.48 -4.98 35.80
N GLN A 158 13.83 -5.39 37.05
CA GLN A 158 13.88 -6.79 37.40
C GLN A 158 12.50 -7.46 37.34
N ILE A 159 11.46 -6.81 37.85
CA ILE A 159 10.07 -7.32 37.79
C ILE A 159 9.61 -7.47 36.33
N MET A 160 9.91 -6.47 35.48
CA MET A 160 9.56 -6.50 34.07
C MET A 160 10.23 -7.67 33.35
N LEU A 161 11.54 -7.82 33.56
CA LEU A 161 12.32 -8.89 32.94
C LEU A 161 11.87 -10.28 33.42
N ASP A 162 11.66 -10.46 34.72
CA ASP A 162 11.18 -11.72 35.30
C ASP A 162 9.79 -12.08 34.77
N THR A 163 8.90 -11.09 34.66
CA THR A 163 7.54 -11.30 34.12
C THR A 163 7.59 -11.70 32.65
N ALA A 164 8.40 -11.01 31.84
CA ALA A 164 8.55 -11.32 30.42
C ALA A 164 9.18 -12.70 30.20
N GLN A 165 10.19 -13.07 31.02
CA GLN A 165 10.81 -14.40 30.97
C GLN A 165 9.85 -15.51 31.45
N ALA A 166 9.00 -15.24 32.44
CA ALA A 166 7.97 -16.17 32.87
C ALA A 166 6.94 -16.41 31.73
N LEU A 167 6.52 -15.34 31.05
CA LEU A 167 5.65 -15.44 29.89
C LEU A 167 6.29 -16.25 28.75
N ALA A 168 7.57 -16.06 28.49
CA ALA A 168 8.30 -16.82 27.47
C ALA A 168 8.40 -18.34 27.79
N LYS A 169 8.29 -18.71 29.06
CA LYS A 169 8.29 -20.13 29.50
C LYS A 169 6.88 -20.74 29.54
N ASP A 170 5.83 -19.92 29.46
CA ASP A 170 4.45 -20.37 29.51
C ASP A 170 4.16 -21.32 28.33
N PRO A 171 3.54 -22.51 28.56
CA PRO A 171 3.22 -23.49 27.52
C PRO A 171 2.42 -22.91 26.34
N LYS A 172 1.59 -21.89 26.59
CA LYS A 172 0.77 -21.22 25.57
C LYS A 172 1.61 -20.33 24.62
N TRP A 173 2.68 -19.71 25.11
CA TRP A 173 3.43 -18.68 24.40
C TRP A 173 4.82 -19.12 23.96
N ARG A 174 5.41 -20.13 24.62
CA ARG A 174 6.80 -20.56 24.38
C ARG A 174 7.09 -20.98 22.93
N THR A 175 6.09 -21.38 22.17
CA THR A 175 6.24 -21.75 20.75
C THR A 175 6.15 -20.55 19.83
N ARG A 176 5.68 -19.41 20.33
CA ARG A 176 5.51 -18.16 19.57
C ARG A 176 6.61 -17.16 19.87
N ILE A 177 7.22 -17.23 21.07
CA ILE A 177 8.33 -16.34 21.46
C ILE A 177 9.63 -17.03 21.05
N ILE A 178 10.28 -16.50 20.01
CA ILE A 178 11.45 -17.11 19.39
C ILE A 178 12.72 -16.76 20.16
N GLU A 179 12.84 -15.50 20.63
CA GLU A 179 13.99 -14.99 21.34
C GLU A 179 13.67 -14.70 22.81
N LYS A 180 14.71 -14.64 23.63
CA LYS A 180 14.54 -14.27 25.05
C LYS A 180 14.17 -12.79 25.12
N PRO A 181 13.18 -12.43 25.98
CA PRO A 181 12.86 -11.05 26.25
C PRO A 181 14.10 -10.29 26.78
N GLU A 182 14.33 -9.14 26.23
CA GLU A 182 15.42 -8.22 26.60
C GLU A 182 14.84 -6.90 27.06
N LEU A 183 15.48 -6.30 28.05
CA LEU A 183 15.19 -4.93 28.46
C LEU A 183 16.10 -3.98 27.69
N TRP A 184 15.49 -3.09 26.94
CA TRP A 184 16.23 -2.02 26.28
C TRP A 184 16.20 -0.78 27.16
N LEU A 185 17.35 -0.13 27.31
CA LEU A 185 17.49 1.08 28.10
C LEU A 185 16.43 2.10 27.66
N SER A 186 15.53 2.41 28.57
CA SER A 186 14.63 3.56 28.46
C SER A 186 15.48 4.81 28.52
N LEU A 187 15.41 5.66 27.51
CA LEU A 187 15.82 7.04 27.62
C LEU A 187 14.89 7.71 28.61
N ILE A 188 15.36 7.90 29.87
CA ILE A 188 14.65 8.70 30.86
C ILE A 188 14.75 10.14 30.38
N HIS A 189 13.73 10.60 29.66
CA HIS A 189 13.49 12.01 29.49
C HIS A 189 12.86 12.52 30.79
N ILE A 190 13.69 13.00 31.70
CA ILE A 190 13.26 13.94 32.73
C ILE A 190 13.04 15.27 32.02
N SER A 191 11.99 15.38 31.27
CA SER A 191 11.40 16.65 30.89
C SER A 191 10.04 16.71 31.58
N GLU A 192 9.73 17.90 32.14
CA GLU A 192 8.48 18.25 32.79
C GLU A 192 7.26 17.55 32.23
N PRO A 193 6.17 17.36 32.98
CA PRO A 193 4.99 16.61 32.56
C PRO A 193 4.28 17.29 31.38
N THR A 194 4.88 17.19 30.23
CA THR A 194 4.21 17.49 28.97
C THR A 194 3.33 16.30 28.69
N ARG A 195 2.04 16.49 28.88
CA ARG A 195 1.00 15.55 28.48
C ARG A 195 1.23 15.13 27.03
N LEU A 196 1.80 13.98 26.80
CA LEU A 196 1.61 13.26 25.55
C LEU A 196 0.25 12.57 25.63
N LEU A 197 -0.78 13.29 25.23
CA LEU A 197 -2.04 12.72 24.82
C LEU A 197 -1.78 12.06 23.46
N SER A 198 -1.41 10.79 23.46
CA SER A 198 -1.64 9.92 22.32
C SER A 198 -3.07 9.40 22.47
N ILE A 199 -3.94 9.93 21.67
CA ILE A 199 -5.25 9.35 21.38
C ILE A 199 -5.07 8.42 20.19
#